data_261df6158d222456620ff20ea4000bac
#
_entry.id   261df6158d222456620ff20ea4000bac
#
_cell.length_a   1.000
_cell.length_b   1.000
_cell.length_c   1.000
_cell.angle_alpha   90.00
_cell.angle_beta   90.00
_cell.angle_gamma   90.00
#
_symmetry.space_group_name_H-M   'P 1'
#
loop_
_entity.id
_entity.type
_entity.pdbx_description
1 polymer ?
#
loop_
_entity_poly.entity_id
_entity_poly.type
_entity_poly.pdbx_seq_one_letter_code
_entity_poly.pdbx_strand_id
1 'polypeptide(L)'
;MLQNLMKFIQLAQKIAPKRSTLPILSCVCVEDRFIRATDLETTIRMPIDDKRKYTLPFGVLKSILKSKPKEIEIDLLPKRQAKLSYNGTDLLLKTLDPDDFPLLPKGSFRSIGSWPNMTIKALGCMTAFTSKEEIKAALKGIYINIGDDLTFAATDGHLLRETRIKIGDSYEKDEFKGIIPALPLDIVARYAGSSTEVSCSKSHIKFMLPSEIEIYIRLIDEKYPPYEEFVDGKKVNSVEFSKDDMLSLIIDAKEFCDKTTNRAQLVASNGSIELSTADHEKELSFESSLPGENRKGEGEKTGFNLKYLEKVIKSINSERIRWEYGKPIEASYFRGMSDEDAGITNLLMPVRLEE
;
A
#
# COMPACT_ATOMS: atom_id res chain seq x y z
N MET A 1 -17.29 19.89 -15.55
CA MET A 1 -18.03 18.82 -14.86
C MET A 1 -17.53 17.42 -15.26
N LEU A 2 -17.63 16.99 -16.52
CA LEU A 2 -17.30 15.61 -16.96
C LEU A 2 -15.89 15.15 -16.60
N GLN A 3 -14.85 15.95 -16.85
CA GLN A 3 -13.45 15.58 -16.51
C GLN A 3 -13.27 15.30 -15.01
N ASN A 4 -13.86 16.14 -14.15
CA ASN A 4 -13.81 15.93 -12.71
C ASN A 4 -14.59 14.67 -12.31
N LEU A 5 -15.74 14.41 -12.91
CA LEU A 5 -16.51 13.20 -12.67
C LEU A 5 -15.71 11.94 -13.08
N MET A 6 -15.05 11.95 -14.24
CA MET A 6 -14.19 10.86 -14.70
C MET A 6 -13.04 10.61 -13.72
N LYS A 7 -12.33 11.67 -13.31
CA LYS A 7 -11.24 11.59 -12.34
C LYS A 7 -11.73 11.02 -11.01
N PHE A 8 -12.87 11.51 -10.51
CA PHE A 8 -13.48 11.03 -9.26
C PHE A 8 -13.83 9.53 -9.32
N ILE A 9 -14.46 9.06 -10.39
CA ILE A 9 -14.84 7.65 -10.55
C ILE A 9 -13.59 6.74 -10.60
N GLN A 10 -12.50 7.19 -11.21
CA GLN A 10 -11.23 6.44 -11.18
C GLN A 10 -10.64 6.33 -9.76
N LEU A 11 -10.69 7.43 -9.00
CA LEU A 11 -10.25 7.45 -7.60
C LEU A 11 -11.10 6.55 -6.71
N ALA A 12 -12.43 6.72 -6.80
CA ALA A 12 -13.37 6.10 -5.88
C ALA A 12 -13.66 4.61 -6.18
N GLN A 13 -13.19 4.06 -7.32
CA GLN A 13 -13.52 2.69 -7.73
C GLN A 13 -13.01 1.58 -6.79
N LYS A 14 -12.02 1.89 -5.95
CA LYS A 14 -11.49 0.96 -4.93
C LYS A 14 -12.17 1.14 -3.58
N ILE A 15 -12.89 2.24 -3.39
CA ILE A 15 -13.54 2.63 -2.14
C ILE A 15 -15.05 2.35 -2.20
N ALA A 16 -15.73 2.87 -3.25
CA ALA A 16 -17.18 2.66 -3.38
C ALA A 16 -17.48 1.16 -3.53
N PRO A 17 -18.20 0.54 -2.58
CA PRO A 17 -18.47 -0.89 -2.60
C PRO A 17 -19.40 -1.24 -3.77
N LYS A 18 -19.10 -2.32 -4.47
CA LYS A 18 -19.97 -2.82 -5.56
C LYS A 18 -21.33 -3.33 -5.04
N ARG A 19 -21.33 -3.87 -3.85
CA ARG A 19 -22.51 -4.33 -3.11
C ARG A 19 -22.28 -3.98 -1.63
N SER A 20 -23.31 -3.47 -0.99
CA SER A 20 -23.30 -3.14 0.44
C SER A 20 -24.64 -3.47 1.04
N THR A 21 -24.65 -3.84 2.31
CA THR A 21 -25.88 -3.94 3.12
C THR A 21 -26.58 -2.59 3.27
N LEU A 22 -25.81 -1.48 3.14
CA LEU A 22 -26.31 -0.11 3.09
C LEU A 22 -26.26 0.38 1.64
N PRO A 23 -27.39 0.38 0.89
CA PRO A 23 -27.41 0.73 -0.54
C PRO A 23 -26.83 2.11 -0.85
N ILE A 24 -26.92 3.07 0.09
CA ILE A 24 -26.41 4.43 -0.08
C ILE A 24 -24.90 4.48 -0.31
N LEU A 25 -24.13 3.53 0.26
CA LEU A 25 -22.68 3.45 0.06
C LEU A 25 -22.28 3.05 -1.36
N SER A 26 -23.20 2.43 -2.11
CA SER A 26 -22.99 2.12 -3.53
C SER A 26 -23.27 3.31 -4.45
N CYS A 27 -23.54 4.49 -3.87
CA CYS A 27 -23.77 5.75 -4.58
C CYS A 27 -22.61 6.72 -4.38
N VAL A 28 -22.52 7.70 -5.25
CA VAL A 28 -21.83 8.96 -4.98
C VAL A 28 -22.86 9.97 -4.49
N CYS A 29 -22.43 10.90 -3.66
CA CYS A 29 -23.24 12.04 -3.23
C CYS A 29 -22.61 13.32 -3.76
N VAL A 30 -23.40 14.12 -4.44
CA VAL A 30 -23.07 15.49 -4.84
C VAL A 30 -23.79 16.44 -3.87
N GLU A 31 -23.05 17.38 -3.30
CA GLU A 31 -23.55 18.37 -2.34
C GLU A 31 -22.57 19.54 -2.27
N ASP A 32 -23.09 20.77 -2.31
CA ASP A 32 -22.32 22.00 -2.09
C ASP A 32 -21.02 22.10 -2.91
N ARG A 33 -21.09 21.80 -4.20
CA ARG A 33 -19.95 21.78 -5.12
C ARG A 33 -18.89 20.72 -4.84
N PHE A 34 -19.24 19.67 -4.12
CA PHE A 34 -18.37 18.51 -3.91
C PHE A 34 -19.06 17.22 -4.28
N ILE A 35 -18.28 16.27 -4.77
CA ILE A 35 -18.70 14.89 -4.95
C ILE A 35 -17.97 14.02 -3.93
N ARG A 36 -18.69 13.08 -3.32
CA ARG A 36 -18.18 12.17 -2.27
C ARG A 36 -18.52 10.72 -2.55
N ALA A 37 -17.62 9.83 -2.13
CA ALA A 37 -17.87 8.39 -2.05
C ALA A 37 -17.21 7.87 -0.76
N THR A 38 -17.79 6.83 -0.16
CA THR A 38 -17.28 6.25 1.09
C THR A 38 -17.69 4.80 1.24
N ASP A 39 -16.85 4.03 1.97
CA ASP A 39 -17.15 2.71 2.50
C ASP A 39 -17.28 2.71 4.05
N LEU A 40 -17.36 3.90 4.66
CA LEU A 40 -17.35 4.23 6.09
C LEU A 40 -15.95 4.24 6.73
N GLU A 41 -14.98 3.53 6.18
CA GLU A 41 -13.59 3.55 6.64
C GLU A 41 -12.76 4.59 5.88
N THR A 42 -13.06 4.75 4.59
CA THR A 42 -12.41 5.74 3.73
C THR A 42 -13.45 6.61 3.06
N THR A 43 -13.23 7.93 3.08
CA THR A 43 -14.06 8.87 2.33
C THR A 43 -13.19 9.67 1.38
N ILE A 44 -13.59 9.73 0.11
CA ILE A 44 -13.02 10.63 -0.89
C ILE A 44 -14.00 11.76 -1.14
N ARG A 45 -13.47 12.98 -1.14
CA ARG A 45 -14.20 14.20 -1.46
C ARG A 45 -13.42 15.00 -2.50
N MET A 46 -14.09 15.49 -3.53
CA MET A 46 -13.46 16.26 -4.60
C MET A 46 -14.39 17.39 -5.06
N PRO A 47 -13.86 18.58 -5.42
CA PRO A 47 -14.65 19.65 -5.99
C PRO A 47 -15.28 19.24 -7.34
N ILE A 48 -16.54 19.61 -7.51
CA ILE A 48 -17.28 19.48 -8.76
C ILE A 48 -18.12 20.75 -9.00
N ASP A 49 -18.26 21.15 -10.24
CA ASP A 49 -19.07 22.34 -10.56
C ASP A 49 -20.56 21.98 -10.63
N ASP A 50 -21.13 21.62 -9.48
CA ASP A 50 -22.56 21.40 -9.28
C ASP A 50 -22.93 21.73 -7.83
N LYS A 51 -23.90 22.67 -7.65
CA LYS A 51 -24.36 23.10 -6.33
C LYS A 51 -25.52 22.29 -5.78
N ARG A 52 -26.12 21.44 -6.63
CA ARG A 52 -27.31 20.66 -6.26
C ARG A 52 -26.94 19.57 -5.27
N LYS A 53 -27.96 19.05 -4.56
CA LYS A 53 -27.80 17.95 -3.62
C LYS A 53 -28.51 16.70 -4.14
N TYR A 54 -27.78 15.64 -4.44
CA TYR A 54 -28.34 14.40 -4.96
C TYR A 54 -27.35 13.22 -4.84
N THR A 55 -27.87 12.01 -5.02
CA THR A 55 -27.06 10.80 -5.11
C THR A 55 -27.19 10.15 -6.48
N LEU A 56 -26.14 9.48 -6.94
CA LEU A 56 -26.18 8.66 -8.16
C LEU A 56 -25.49 7.32 -7.89
N PRO A 57 -26.02 6.19 -8.43
CA PRO A 57 -25.37 4.90 -8.29
C PRO A 57 -23.99 4.89 -8.95
N PHE A 58 -22.96 4.58 -8.18
CA PHE A 58 -21.57 4.56 -8.64
C PHE A 58 -21.37 3.64 -9.85
N GLY A 59 -21.98 2.45 -9.83
CA GLY A 59 -21.89 1.48 -10.91
C GLY A 59 -22.44 2.00 -12.23
N VAL A 60 -23.53 2.78 -12.20
CA VAL A 60 -24.14 3.39 -13.38
C VAL A 60 -23.20 4.45 -13.97
N LEU A 61 -22.69 5.37 -13.14
CA LEU A 61 -21.72 6.38 -13.58
C LEU A 61 -20.46 5.72 -14.18
N LYS A 62 -19.93 4.69 -13.53
CA LYS A 62 -18.78 3.95 -14.04
C LYS A 62 -19.06 3.30 -15.41
N SER A 63 -20.26 2.80 -15.63
CA SER A 63 -20.66 2.20 -16.92
C SER A 63 -20.80 3.26 -18.02
N ILE A 64 -21.43 4.39 -17.73
CA ILE A 64 -21.55 5.52 -18.66
C ILE A 64 -20.16 6.01 -19.06
N LEU A 65 -19.25 6.22 -18.10
CA LEU A 65 -17.91 6.73 -18.39
C LEU A 65 -17.02 5.78 -19.22
N LYS A 66 -17.32 4.47 -19.21
CA LYS A 66 -16.66 3.51 -20.12
C LYS A 66 -16.98 3.77 -21.59
N SER A 67 -18.16 4.32 -21.90
CA SER A 67 -18.54 4.69 -23.28
C SER A 67 -17.87 5.99 -23.77
N LYS A 68 -17.02 6.61 -22.93
CA LYS A 68 -16.29 7.85 -23.22
C LYS A 68 -17.21 8.97 -23.78
N PRO A 69 -18.25 9.35 -23.05
CA PRO A 69 -19.16 10.38 -23.51
C PRO A 69 -18.40 11.71 -23.66
N LYS A 70 -18.84 12.55 -24.60
CA LYS A 70 -18.32 13.92 -24.76
C LYS A 70 -18.86 14.84 -23.69
N GLU A 71 -20.10 14.60 -23.26
CA GLU A 71 -20.79 15.34 -22.22
C GLU A 71 -21.77 14.43 -21.49
N ILE A 72 -22.15 14.82 -20.28
CA ILE A 72 -23.20 14.18 -19.49
C ILE A 72 -24.05 15.29 -18.90
N GLU A 73 -25.33 15.26 -19.21
CA GLU A 73 -26.33 16.08 -18.56
C GLU A 73 -27.05 15.31 -17.48
N ILE A 74 -27.36 15.98 -16.37
CA ILE A 74 -28.00 15.37 -15.21
C ILE A 74 -29.19 16.23 -14.85
N ASP A 75 -30.39 15.72 -15.10
CA ASP A 75 -31.65 16.35 -14.73
C ASP A 75 -32.23 15.64 -13.52
N LEU A 76 -32.46 16.41 -12.45
CA LEU A 76 -33.11 15.89 -11.25
C LEU A 76 -34.63 16.03 -11.41
N LEU A 77 -35.33 14.92 -11.26
CA LEU A 77 -36.76 14.83 -11.45
C LEU A 77 -37.49 14.62 -10.10
N PRO A 78 -38.81 14.92 -10.02
CA PRO A 78 -39.62 14.59 -8.85
C PRO A 78 -39.53 13.10 -8.46
N LYS A 79 -39.94 12.78 -7.22
CA LYS A 79 -39.99 11.42 -6.67
C LYS A 79 -38.64 10.70 -6.62
N ARG A 80 -37.54 11.45 -6.36
CA ARG A 80 -36.18 10.93 -6.27
C ARG A 80 -35.77 10.13 -7.53
N GLN A 81 -35.88 10.79 -8.66
CA GLN A 81 -35.43 10.28 -9.95
C GLN A 81 -34.38 11.21 -10.55
N ALA A 82 -33.54 10.69 -11.37
CA ALA A 82 -32.61 11.45 -12.20
C ALA A 82 -32.63 10.91 -13.62
N LYS A 83 -32.53 11.81 -14.58
CA LYS A 83 -32.32 11.50 -15.99
C LYS A 83 -30.89 11.88 -16.34
N LEU A 84 -30.12 10.92 -16.86
CA LEU A 84 -28.79 11.13 -17.37
C LEU A 84 -28.80 11.02 -18.89
N SER A 85 -28.46 12.11 -19.57
CA SER A 85 -28.38 12.17 -21.03
C SER A 85 -26.93 12.20 -21.48
N TYR A 86 -26.54 11.27 -22.34
CA TYR A 86 -25.17 11.12 -22.86
C TYR A 86 -25.18 10.39 -24.21
N ASN A 87 -24.33 10.81 -25.14
CA ASN A 87 -24.19 10.17 -26.48
C ASN A 87 -25.54 9.87 -27.16
N GLY A 88 -26.56 10.75 -27.03
CA GLY A 88 -27.89 10.54 -27.61
C GLY A 88 -28.74 9.48 -26.85
N THR A 89 -28.30 9.02 -25.70
CA THR A 89 -29.04 8.07 -24.86
C THR A 89 -29.56 8.78 -23.61
N ASP A 90 -30.82 8.53 -23.27
CA ASP A 90 -31.45 8.99 -22.03
C ASP A 90 -31.61 7.79 -21.08
N LEU A 91 -31.06 7.93 -19.90
CA LEU A 91 -31.18 6.94 -18.84
C LEU A 91 -31.95 7.51 -17.66
N LEU A 92 -33.10 6.93 -17.35
CA LEU A 92 -33.87 7.26 -16.16
C LEU A 92 -33.52 6.29 -15.03
N LEU A 93 -33.23 6.83 -13.84
CA LEU A 93 -32.88 6.03 -12.66
C LEU A 93 -33.50 6.60 -11.38
N LYS A 94 -33.62 5.76 -10.37
CA LYS A 94 -33.98 6.18 -9.02
C LYS A 94 -32.71 6.62 -8.29
N THR A 95 -32.82 7.70 -7.50
CA THR A 95 -31.79 8.18 -6.58
C THR A 95 -32.20 7.83 -5.14
N LEU A 96 -31.21 7.77 -4.26
CA LEU A 96 -31.44 7.66 -2.83
C LEU A 96 -31.42 9.03 -2.18
N ASP A 97 -31.96 9.13 -0.97
CA ASP A 97 -31.95 10.40 -0.23
C ASP A 97 -30.52 10.82 0.07
N PRO A 98 -30.07 11.98 -0.39
CA PRO A 98 -28.71 12.46 -0.06
C PRO A 98 -28.53 12.77 1.42
N ASP A 99 -29.60 12.98 2.20
CA ASP A 99 -29.53 13.19 3.64
C ASP A 99 -29.15 11.91 4.40
N ASP A 100 -29.40 10.72 3.80
CA ASP A 100 -28.94 9.43 4.34
C ASP A 100 -27.47 9.15 4.04
N PHE A 101 -26.79 10.00 3.24
CA PHE A 101 -25.39 9.76 2.90
C PHE A 101 -24.49 10.10 4.09
N PRO A 102 -23.49 9.22 4.43
CA PRO A 102 -22.63 9.43 5.59
C PRO A 102 -21.97 10.81 5.60
N LEU A 103 -21.99 11.44 6.75
CA LEU A 103 -21.33 12.73 6.95
C LEU A 103 -19.81 12.55 6.92
N LEU A 104 -19.09 13.63 6.61
CA LEU A 104 -17.64 13.66 6.76
C LEU A 104 -17.25 13.40 8.22
N PRO A 105 -16.07 12.80 8.46
CA PRO A 105 -15.58 12.59 9.81
C PRO A 105 -15.60 13.89 10.61
N LYS A 106 -16.25 13.85 11.78
CA LYS A 106 -16.33 14.98 12.69
C LYS A 106 -15.06 15.08 13.54
N GLY A 107 -14.62 16.29 13.84
CA GLY A 107 -13.48 16.56 14.72
C GLY A 107 -12.55 17.64 14.18
N SER A 108 -11.71 18.18 15.06
CA SER A 108 -10.64 19.07 14.66
C SER A 108 -9.50 18.24 14.06
N PHE A 109 -9.18 18.49 12.80
CA PHE A 109 -7.98 17.95 12.17
C PHE A 109 -6.83 18.92 12.43
N ARG A 110 -5.76 18.45 13.09
CA ARG A 110 -4.52 19.20 13.23
C ARG A 110 -3.57 18.83 12.09
N SER A 111 -2.82 19.79 11.58
CA SER A 111 -1.75 19.50 10.62
C SER A 111 -0.67 18.66 11.27
N ILE A 112 -0.12 17.73 10.51
CA ILE A 112 1.09 16.96 10.85
C ILE A 112 2.17 17.13 9.78
N GLY A 113 2.01 18.12 8.92
CA GLY A 113 3.00 18.60 7.96
C GLY A 113 2.61 18.45 6.50
N SER A 114 3.48 18.98 5.66
CA SER A 114 3.42 18.86 4.21
C SER A 114 4.44 17.83 3.75
N TRP A 115 3.99 16.65 3.36
CA TRP A 115 4.86 15.51 3.06
C TRP A 115 5.28 15.52 1.59
N PRO A 116 6.60 15.50 1.31
CA PRO A 116 7.11 15.38 -0.06
C PRO A 116 6.60 14.14 -0.79
N ASN A 117 6.54 14.19 -2.10
CA ASN A 117 6.11 13.07 -2.93
C ASN A 117 6.86 11.77 -2.62
N MET A 118 8.19 11.87 -2.37
CA MET A 118 9.01 10.71 -2.01
C MET A 118 8.56 10.05 -0.71
N THR A 119 8.16 10.84 0.30
CA THR A 119 7.62 10.34 1.57
C THR A 119 6.30 9.60 1.35
N ILE A 120 5.40 10.16 0.54
CA ILE A 120 4.12 9.51 0.20
C ILE A 120 4.34 8.22 -0.61
N LYS A 121 5.31 8.20 -1.52
CA LYS A 121 5.69 6.99 -2.27
C LYS A 121 6.28 5.93 -1.34
N ALA A 122 7.16 6.33 -0.41
CA ALA A 122 7.70 5.42 0.60
C ALA A 122 6.58 4.79 1.42
N LEU A 123 5.62 5.59 1.90
CA LEU A 123 4.44 5.10 2.59
C LEU A 123 3.62 4.13 1.71
N GLY A 124 3.43 4.44 0.44
CA GLY A 124 2.75 3.56 -0.53
C GLY A 124 3.44 2.21 -0.72
N CYS A 125 4.78 2.19 -0.76
CA CYS A 125 5.56 0.95 -0.87
C CYS A 125 5.36 0.00 0.33
N MET A 126 5.05 0.55 1.51
CA MET A 126 4.79 -0.23 2.71
C MET A 126 3.57 -1.15 2.57
N THR A 127 2.61 -0.82 1.71
CA THR A 127 1.38 -1.61 1.51
C THR A 127 1.65 -3.05 1.08
N ALA A 128 2.79 -3.29 0.41
CA ALA A 128 3.22 -4.63 0.02
C ALA A 128 3.59 -5.51 1.22
N PHE A 129 3.92 -4.92 2.36
CA PHE A 129 4.38 -5.63 3.56
C PHE A 129 3.27 -5.89 4.57
N THR A 130 2.05 -5.43 4.33
CA THR A 130 0.91 -5.65 5.22
C THR A 130 0.28 -7.02 5.02
N SER A 131 -0.36 -7.55 6.07
CA SER A 131 -1.10 -8.81 6.01
C SER A 131 -2.38 -8.69 5.19
N LYS A 132 -2.74 -9.78 4.52
CA LYS A 132 -4.05 -9.94 3.88
C LYS A 132 -5.02 -10.75 4.74
N GLU A 133 -4.54 -11.34 5.84
CA GLU A 133 -5.34 -12.16 6.73
C GLU A 133 -6.20 -11.31 7.67
N GLU A 134 -7.37 -11.83 8.04
CA GLU A 134 -8.32 -11.06 8.86
C GLU A 134 -8.04 -11.13 10.37
N ILE A 135 -7.19 -12.07 10.80
CA ILE A 135 -7.02 -12.43 12.21
C ILE A 135 -6.38 -11.30 13.04
N LYS A 136 -5.52 -10.46 12.43
CA LYS A 136 -4.85 -9.37 13.13
C LYS A 136 -5.06 -8.06 12.39
N ALA A 137 -6.06 -7.28 12.81
CA ALA A 137 -6.41 -6.01 12.16
C ALA A 137 -5.23 -5.04 12.09
N ALA A 138 -4.39 -4.95 13.13
CA ALA A 138 -3.21 -4.10 13.16
C ALA A 138 -2.25 -4.36 11.99
N LEU A 139 -2.07 -5.63 11.56
CA LEU A 139 -1.15 -5.99 10.48
C LEU A 139 -1.70 -5.69 9.07
N LYS A 140 -2.98 -5.33 8.94
CA LYS A 140 -3.57 -4.83 7.68
C LYS A 140 -3.21 -3.37 7.40
N GLY A 141 -2.61 -2.71 8.38
CA GLY A 141 -2.23 -1.31 8.30
C GLY A 141 -0.74 -1.11 8.39
N ILE A 142 -0.36 0.13 8.13
CA ILE A 142 1.00 0.64 8.26
C ILE A 142 1.05 1.46 9.54
N TYR A 143 1.93 1.09 10.44
CA TYR A 143 2.22 1.89 11.63
C TYR A 143 3.00 3.13 11.24
N ILE A 144 2.57 4.27 11.76
CA ILE A 144 3.22 5.57 11.61
C ILE A 144 3.56 6.10 12.99
N ASN A 145 4.78 6.59 13.12
CA ASN A 145 5.25 7.32 14.28
C ASN A 145 5.96 8.59 13.82
N ILE A 146 5.46 9.75 14.25
CA ILE A 146 6.10 11.04 14.08
C ILE A 146 6.67 11.42 15.44
N GLY A 147 7.99 11.51 15.54
CA GLY A 147 8.75 11.90 16.71
C GLY A 147 9.96 12.70 16.26
N ASP A 148 11.17 12.31 16.65
CA ASP A 148 12.41 12.89 16.12
C ASP A 148 12.61 12.60 14.64
N ASP A 149 12.13 11.41 14.21
CA ASP A 149 12.06 10.97 12.81
C ASP A 149 10.62 10.58 12.45
N LEU A 150 10.30 10.61 11.16
CA LEU A 150 9.08 10.00 10.63
C LEU A 150 9.36 8.53 10.33
N THR A 151 8.72 7.64 11.08
CA THR A 151 8.89 6.19 10.93
C THR A 151 7.63 5.55 10.38
N PHE A 152 7.80 4.70 9.37
CA PHE A 152 6.77 3.79 8.86
C PHE A 152 7.19 2.37 9.12
N ALA A 153 6.29 1.52 9.60
CA ALA A 153 6.53 0.09 9.74
C ALA A 153 5.34 -0.73 9.22
N ALA A 154 5.63 -1.80 8.50
CA ALA A 154 4.65 -2.75 8.02
C ALA A 154 5.18 -4.18 8.10
N THR A 155 4.33 -5.10 8.56
CA THR A 155 4.66 -6.52 8.67
C THR A 155 3.41 -7.39 8.46
N ASP A 156 3.60 -8.60 7.93
CA ASP A 156 2.59 -9.66 7.90
C ASP A 156 2.92 -10.81 8.86
N GLY A 157 3.98 -10.65 9.65
CA GLY A 157 4.51 -11.65 10.56
C GLY A 157 5.63 -12.53 9.99
N HIS A 158 5.83 -12.53 8.67
CA HIS A 158 6.90 -13.24 7.98
C HIS A 158 7.96 -12.31 7.39
N LEU A 159 7.54 -11.13 7.00
CA LEU A 159 8.43 -10.06 6.54
C LEU A 159 8.08 -8.77 7.28
N LEU A 160 9.07 -7.88 7.37
CA LEU A 160 8.91 -6.55 7.93
C LEU A 160 9.71 -5.55 7.11
N ARG A 161 9.12 -4.39 6.90
CA ARG A 161 9.82 -3.21 6.40
C ARG A 161 9.67 -2.07 7.38
N GLU A 162 10.77 -1.44 7.71
CA GLU A 162 10.79 -0.14 8.38
C GLU A 162 11.43 0.89 7.45
N THR A 163 10.87 2.09 7.45
CA THR A 163 11.44 3.24 6.77
C THR A 163 11.50 4.41 7.74
N ARG A 164 12.70 4.91 8.02
CA ARG A 164 12.96 6.09 8.86
C ARG A 164 13.37 7.26 7.98
N ILE A 165 12.63 8.34 8.05
CA ILE A 165 12.89 9.57 7.28
C ILE A 165 13.21 10.68 8.29
N LYS A 166 14.39 11.27 8.16
CA LYS A 166 14.78 12.42 8.99
C LYS A 166 13.83 13.58 8.73
N ILE A 167 13.24 14.07 9.81
CA ILE A 167 12.32 15.20 9.76
C ILE A 167 13.16 16.48 9.83
N GLY A 168 13.02 17.33 8.79
CA GLY A 168 13.52 18.72 8.82
C GLY A 168 12.49 19.64 9.47
N ASP A 169 12.80 20.94 9.51
CA ASP A 169 11.93 21.98 10.10
C ASP A 169 10.54 22.14 9.41
N SER A 170 10.31 21.43 8.32
CA SER A 170 9.04 21.44 7.55
C SER A 170 7.92 20.59 8.15
N TYR A 171 8.22 19.81 9.18
CA TYR A 171 7.24 18.98 9.87
C TYR A 171 6.87 19.62 11.21
N GLU A 172 5.60 19.69 11.51
CA GLU A 172 5.17 20.09 12.85
C GLU A 172 5.61 19.01 13.85
N LYS A 173 6.32 19.44 14.91
CA LYS A 173 6.89 18.53 15.94
C LYS A 173 5.84 17.92 16.88
N ASP A 174 4.59 17.85 16.47
CA ASP A 174 3.54 17.22 17.25
C ASP A 174 3.62 15.71 17.09
N GLU A 175 3.88 15.01 18.19
CA GLU A 175 3.89 13.54 18.21
C GLU A 175 2.58 12.97 17.68
N PHE A 176 2.68 12.09 16.73
CA PHE A 176 1.55 11.32 16.21
C PHE A 176 1.94 9.86 16.04
N LYS A 177 1.09 8.98 16.57
CA LYS A 177 1.19 7.52 16.39
C LYS A 177 -0.15 6.98 15.92
N GLY A 178 -0.12 6.12 14.93
CA GLY A 178 -1.35 5.53 14.41
C GLY A 178 -1.09 4.41 13.43
N ILE A 179 -2.14 3.66 13.11
CA ILE A 179 -2.11 2.59 12.11
C ILE A 179 -3.07 2.96 11.00
N ILE A 180 -2.52 3.18 9.80
CA ILE A 180 -3.31 3.53 8.61
C ILE A 180 -3.60 2.25 7.82
N PRO A 181 -4.87 1.95 7.49
CA PRO A 181 -5.20 0.86 6.57
C PRO A 181 -4.44 0.97 5.25
N ALA A 182 -3.88 -0.15 4.76
CA ALA A 182 -3.04 -0.15 3.57
C ALA A 182 -3.79 0.17 2.28
N LEU A 183 -5.04 -0.32 2.15
CA LEU A 183 -5.80 -0.25 0.90
C LEU A 183 -5.96 1.16 0.32
N PRO A 184 -6.35 2.20 1.08
CA PRO A 184 -6.51 3.56 0.54
C PRO A 184 -5.19 4.26 0.25
N LEU A 185 -4.07 3.84 0.84
CA LEU A 185 -2.77 4.46 0.62
C LEU A 185 -2.23 4.29 -0.79
N ASP A 186 -2.61 3.23 -1.49
CA ASP A 186 -2.29 3.04 -2.90
C ASP A 186 -2.91 4.18 -3.78
N ILE A 187 -4.09 4.68 -3.40
CA ILE A 187 -4.71 5.83 -4.06
C ILE A 187 -3.93 7.09 -3.73
N VAL A 188 -3.61 7.31 -2.45
CA VAL A 188 -2.84 8.48 -2.01
C VAL A 188 -1.51 8.54 -2.74
N ALA A 189 -0.74 7.45 -2.76
CA ALA A 189 0.58 7.40 -3.40
C ALA A 189 0.53 7.63 -4.92
N ARG A 190 -0.52 7.16 -5.59
CA ARG A 190 -0.69 7.30 -7.04
C ARG A 190 -1.03 8.73 -7.48
N TYR A 191 -1.78 9.46 -6.67
CA TYR A 191 -2.32 10.78 -7.03
C TYR A 191 -1.68 11.93 -6.24
N ALA A 192 -0.69 11.65 -5.39
CA ALA A 192 0.08 12.67 -4.68
C ALA A 192 0.78 13.64 -5.64
N GLY A 193 0.83 14.91 -5.25
CA GLY A 193 1.58 15.95 -5.96
C GLY A 193 3.05 15.99 -5.56
N SER A 194 3.70 17.11 -5.80
CA SER A 194 5.09 17.36 -5.32
C SER A 194 5.16 17.32 -3.79
N SER A 195 4.12 17.82 -3.13
CA SER A 195 3.88 17.66 -1.70
C SER A 195 2.41 17.41 -1.42
N THR A 196 2.10 16.86 -0.25
CA THR A 196 0.77 16.51 0.19
C THR A 196 0.58 16.97 1.63
N GLU A 197 -0.39 17.85 1.85
CA GLU A 197 -0.77 18.27 3.20
C GLU A 197 -1.41 17.09 3.94
N VAL A 198 -0.89 16.79 5.12
CA VAL A 198 -1.38 15.69 5.96
C VAL A 198 -1.86 16.24 7.29
N SER A 199 -3.04 15.85 7.69
CA SER A 199 -3.60 16.23 8.98
C SER A 199 -4.29 15.04 9.64
N CYS A 200 -4.39 15.06 10.96
CA CYS A 200 -4.95 13.96 11.73
C CYS A 200 -5.94 14.43 12.78
N SER A 201 -6.84 13.55 13.14
CA SER A 201 -7.68 13.60 14.34
C SER A 201 -7.41 12.37 15.20
N LYS A 202 -8.15 12.18 16.30
CA LYS A 202 -8.03 10.97 17.12
C LYS A 202 -8.27 9.66 16.36
N SER A 203 -9.14 9.68 15.35
CA SER A 203 -9.61 8.46 14.67
C SER A 203 -9.39 8.45 13.17
N HIS A 204 -8.91 9.54 12.60
CA HIS A 204 -8.73 9.65 11.14
C HIS A 204 -7.45 10.38 10.79
N ILE A 205 -6.89 10.02 9.65
CA ILE A 205 -5.88 10.80 8.94
C ILE A 205 -6.48 11.33 7.64
N LYS A 206 -6.10 12.56 7.27
CA LYS A 206 -6.57 13.22 6.05
C LYS A 206 -5.38 13.59 5.18
N PHE A 207 -5.48 13.26 3.91
CA PHE A 207 -4.54 13.68 2.86
C PHE A 207 -5.23 14.66 1.92
N MET A 208 -4.58 15.79 1.66
CA MET A 208 -5.00 16.77 0.67
C MET A 208 -4.16 16.60 -0.59
N LEU A 209 -4.76 16.03 -1.62
CA LEU A 209 -4.13 15.79 -2.91
C LEU A 209 -4.33 16.99 -3.87
N PRO A 210 -3.62 17.05 -5.00
CA PRO A 210 -3.81 18.09 -6.02
C PRO A 210 -5.27 18.18 -6.49
N SER A 211 -5.70 19.40 -6.83
CA SER A 211 -7.08 19.76 -7.20
C SER A 211 -8.06 19.63 -6.04
N GLU A 212 -7.61 19.92 -4.83
CA GLU A 212 -8.43 19.92 -3.59
C GLU A 212 -9.15 18.58 -3.34
N ILE A 213 -8.51 17.47 -3.72
CA ILE A 213 -9.03 16.15 -3.44
C ILE A 213 -8.67 15.78 -2.00
N GLU A 214 -9.67 15.56 -1.19
CA GLU A 214 -9.50 15.12 0.20
C GLU A 214 -9.76 13.63 0.32
N ILE A 215 -8.83 12.93 0.99
CA ILE A 215 -8.99 11.53 1.35
C ILE A 215 -8.93 11.42 2.86
N TYR A 216 -10.04 11.02 3.47
CA TYR A 216 -10.16 10.73 4.90
C TYR A 216 -10.07 9.24 5.10
N ILE A 217 -9.18 8.79 5.97
CA ILE A 217 -8.96 7.37 6.27
C ILE A 217 -9.11 7.18 7.76
N ARG A 218 -9.97 6.27 8.17
CA ARG A 218 -10.12 5.88 9.56
C ARG A 218 -8.91 5.07 10.00
N LEU A 219 -8.32 5.43 11.14
CA LEU A 219 -7.21 4.70 11.74
C LEU A 219 -7.69 3.37 12.34
N ILE A 220 -6.83 2.37 12.30
CA ILE A 220 -7.09 1.10 12.98
C ILE A 220 -6.84 1.31 14.47
N ASP A 221 -7.87 1.10 15.29
CA ASP A 221 -7.83 1.26 16.74
C ASP A 221 -7.34 -0.04 17.42
N GLU A 222 -6.06 -0.34 17.20
CA GLU A 222 -5.37 -1.53 17.71
C GLU A 222 -3.95 -1.17 18.14
N LYS A 223 -3.35 -2.01 18.99
CA LYS A 223 -1.94 -1.89 19.34
C LYS A 223 -1.09 -2.57 18.25
N TYR A 224 -0.16 -1.82 17.65
CA TYR A 224 0.80 -2.42 16.72
C TYR A 224 1.77 -3.34 17.46
N PRO A 225 2.16 -4.51 16.89
CA PRO A 225 3.14 -5.39 17.54
C PRO A 225 4.48 -4.67 17.77
N PRO A 226 5.19 -4.98 18.87
CA PRO A 226 6.53 -4.45 19.10
C PRO A 226 7.48 -5.05 18.06
N TYR A 227 7.85 -4.26 17.08
CA TYR A 227 8.72 -4.68 15.95
C TYR A 227 10.14 -4.13 16.10
N GLU A 228 10.32 -3.13 16.94
CA GLU A 228 11.56 -2.37 17.08
C GLU A 228 12.73 -3.27 17.49
N GLU A 229 12.47 -4.26 18.34
CA GLU A 229 13.47 -5.23 18.79
C GLU A 229 14.05 -6.06 17.61
N PHE A 230 13.31 -6.16 16.51
CA PHE A 230 13.74 -6.93 15.34
C PHE A 230 14.47 -6.08 14.29
N VAL A 231 14.38 -4.74 14.34
CA VAL A 231 14.94 -3.86 13.30
C VAL A 231 16.43 -3.58 13.52
N ASP A 232 16.86 -3.46 14.77
CA ASP A 232 18.21 -3.05 15.12
C ASP A 232 19.20 -4.25 15.25
N GLY A 233 18.75 -5.44 14.82
CA GLY A 233 19.58 -6.66 14.86
C GLY A 233 20.82 -6.51 13.98
N LYS A 234 22.01 -6.64 14.57
CA LYS A 234 23.27 -6.72 13.84
C LYS A 234 23.58 -8.19 13.53
N LYS A 235 23.93 -8.45 12.28
CA LYS A 235 24.39 -9.79 11.87
C LYS A 235 25.88 -9.78 11.58
N VAL A 236 26.52 -10.91 11.84
CA VAL A 236 27.97 -11.08 11.66
C VAL A 236 28.28 -11.41 10.20
N ASN A 237 27.40 -12.19 9.56
CA ASN A 237 27.59 -12.64 8.20
C ASN A 237 26.89 -11.70 7.23
N SER A 238 27.52 -11.44 6.10
CA SER A 238 26.93 -10.63 5.02
C SER A 238 27.52 -10.97 3.66
N VAL A 239 26.76 -10.74 2.61
CA VAL A 239 27.17 -10.83 1.21
C VAL A 239 26.44 -9.79 0.38
N GLU A 240 27.09 -9.25 -0.63
CA GLU A 240 26.53 -8.26 -1.56
C GLU A 240 26.30 -8.88 -2.92
N PHE A 241 25.22 -8.47 -3.59
CA PHE A 241 24.84 -9.03 -4.90
C PHE A 241 24.05 -8.01 -5.74
N SER A 242 23.94 -8.29 -7.03
CA SER A 242 23.11 -7.57 -7.96
C SER A 242 21.63 -7.88 -7.75
N LYS A 243 20.79 -6.85 -7.66
CA LYS A 243 19.34 -6.97 -7.55
C LYS A 243 18.74 -7.72 -8.75
N ASP A 244 19.14 -7.37 -9.96
CA ASP A 244 18.57 -7.93 -11.19
C ASP A 244 18.96 -9.41 -11.36
N ASP A 245 20.20 -9.77 -11.02
CA ASP A 245 20.63 -11.17 -11.05
C ASP A 245 19.83 -12.02 -10.05
N MET A 246 19.62 -11.51 -8.83
CA MET A 246 18.81 -12.21 -7.84
C MET A 246 17.33 -12.33 -8.27
N LEU A 247 16.76 -11.30 -8.86
CA LEU A 247 15.39 -11.37 -9.35
C LEU A 247 15.25 -12.38 -10.50
N SER A 248 16.20 -12.42 -11.43
CA SER A 248 16.21 -13.40 -12.51
C SER A 248 16.30 -14.82 -11.95
N LEU A 249 17.21 -15.05 -10.99
CA LEU A 249 17.38 -16.34 -10.35
C LEU A 249 16.11 -16.79 -9.59
N ILE A 250 15.43 -15.88 -8.89
CA ILE A 250 14.19 -16.17 -8.19
C ILE A 250 13.06 -16.52 -9.20
N ILE A 251 12.98 -15.81 -10.32
CA ILE A 251 11.97 -16.09 -11.36
C ILE A 251 12.16 -17.51 -11.89
N ASP A 252 13.38 -17.89 -12.24
CA ASP A 252 13.69 -19.22 -12.74
C ASP A 252 13.39 -20.29 -11.69
N ALA A 253 13.86 -20.11 -10.45
CA ALA A 253 13.65 -21.05 -9.36
C ALA A 253 12.15 -21.27 -9.05
N LYS A 254 11.33 -20.26 -9.21
CA LYS A 254 9.88 -20.35 -8.96
C LYS A 254 9.16 -21.31 -9.91
N GLU A 255 9.71 -21.59 -11.09
CA GLU A 255 9.13 -22.58 -12.01
C GLU A 255 9.29 -24.02 -11.52
N PHE A 256 10.33 -24.28 -10.72
CA PHE A 256 10.72 -25.62 -10.26
C PHE A 256 10.46 -25.86 -8.77
N CYS A 257 10.03 -24.85 -8.02
CA CYS A 257 9.72 -25.01 -6.60
C CYS A 257 8.34 -25.61 -6.37
N ASP A 258 8.18 -26.30 -5.24
CA ASP A 258 6.86 -26.67 -4.72
C ASP A 258 5.96 -25.44 -4.59
N LYS A 259 4.82 -25.43 -5.26
CA LYS A 259 3.90 -24.26 -5.36
C LYS A 259 3.16 -23.98 -4.06
N THR A 260 3.09 -24.94 -3.13
CA THR A 260 2.44 -24.80 -1.83
C THR A 260 3.36 -24.08 -0.86
N THR A 261 4.58 -24.55 -0.70
CA THR A 261 5.55 -24.00 0.24
C THR A 261 6.34 -22.84 -0.35
N ASN A 262 6.59 -22.84 -1.67
CA ASN A 262 7.48 -21.91 -2.39
C ASN A 262 8.86 -21.80 -1.73
N ARG A 263 9.36 -22.92 -1.17
CA ARG A 263 10.59 -22.98 -0.38
C ARG A 263 11.81 -23.06 -1.28
N ALA A 264 12.84 -22.29 -0.93
CA ALA A 264 14.17 -22.42 -1.51
C ALA A 264 15.21 -22.24 -0.42
N GLN A 265 16.40 -22.79 -0.65
CA GLN A 265 17.57 -22.64 0.19
C GLN A 265 18.55 -21.67 -0.48
N LEU A 266 19.06 -20.72 0.28
CA LEU A 266 20.18 -19.86 -0.11
C LEU A 266 21.41 -20.17 0.72
N VAL A 267 22.59 -20.20 0.06
CA VAL A 267 23.89 -20.37 0.70
C VAL A 267 24.84 -19.33 0.13
N ALA A 268 25.46 -18.53 1.00
CA ALA A 268 26.53 -17.62 0.59
C ALA A 268 27.86 -18.34 0.65
N SER A 269 28.44 -18.62 -0.50
CA SER A 269 29.75 -19.23 -0.67
C SER A 269 30.82 -18.20 -1.02
N ASN A 270 32.07 -18.60 -1.19
CA ASN A 270 33.14 -17.69 -1.63
C ASN A 270 32.93 -17.29 -3.09
N GLY A 271 32.55 -16.03 -3.30
CA GLY A 271 32.34 -15.47 -4.64
C GLY A 271 30.97 -15.75 -5.26
N SER A 272 30.05 -16.45 -4.59
CA SER A 272 28.73 -16.77 -5.12
C SER A 272 27.67 -16.85 -4.03
N ILE A 273 26.41 -16.70 -4.45
CA ILE A 273 25.22 -17.08 -3.69
C ILE A 273 24.56 -18.20 -4.47
N GLU A 274 24.43 -19.36 -3.86
CA GLU A 274 23.78 -20.53 -4.43
C GLU A 274 22.31 -20.53 -3.99
N LEU A 275 21.40 -20.80 -4.93
CA LEU A 275 19.98 -20.99 -4.67
C LEU A 275 19.57 -22.37 -5.15
N SER A 276 18.97 -23.14 -4.26
CA SER A 276 18.43 -24.46 -4.60
C SER A 276 16.99 -24.59 -4.12
N THR A 277 16.17 -25.31 -4.90
CA THR A 277 14.78 -25.65 -4.58
C THR A 277 14.38 -26.96 -5.22
N ALA A 278 13.35 -27.60 -4.69
CA ALA A 278 12.80 -28.83 -5.23
C ALA A 278 11.27 -28.90 -5.10
N ASP A 279 10.67 -29.63 -6.03
CA ASP A 279 9.27 -30.10 -5.96
C ASP A 279 9.32 -31.64 -5.97
N HIS A 280 9.24 -32.23 -4.78
CA HIS A 280 9.38 -33.68 -4.62
C HIS A 280 8.21 -34.47 -5.21
N GLU A 281 7.01 -33.88 -5.31
CA GLU A 281 5.86 -34.51 -5.93
C GLU A 281 6.02 -34.67 -7.45
N LYS A 282 6.75 -33.71 -8.08
CA LYS A 282 7.01 -33.72 -9.52
C LYS A 282 8.42 -34.20 -9.89
N GLU A 283 9.20 -34.62 -8.90
CA GLU A 283 10.60 -35.02 -9.07
C GLU A 283 11.45 -33.93 -9.78
N LEU A 284 11.19 -32.67 -9.49
CA LEU A 284 11.90 -31.52 -10.05
C LEU A 284 12.90 -30.98 -9.02
N SER A 285 14.09 -30.64 -9.47
CA SER A 285 15.09 -29.91 -8.67
C SER A 285 15.70 -28.80 -9.51
N PHE A 286 16.02 -27.70 -8.86
CA PHE A 286 16.69 -26.55 -9.46
C PHE A 286 17.83 -26.12 -8.56
N GLU A 287 19.00 -25.90 -9.15
CA GLU A 287 20.15 -25.34 -8.49
C GLU A 287 20.87 -24.39 -9.45
N SER A 288 21.14 -23.19 -8.97
CA SER A 288 21.85 -22.18 -9.74
C SER A 288 22.51 -21.17 -8.78
N SER A 289 23.39 -20.34 -9.31
CA SER A 289 24.13 -19.38 -8.50
C SER A 289 24.26 -18.02 -9.20
N LEU A 290 24.51 -17.01 -8.40
CA LEU A 290 24.86 -15.67 -8.86
C LEU A 290 26.14 -15.18 -8.16
N PRO A 291 26.85 -14.19 -8.72
CA PRO A 291 28.03 -13.61 -8.06
C PRO A 291 27.69 -12.99 -6.71
N GLY A 292 28.47 -13.36 -5.68
CA GLY A 292 28.41 -12.79 -4.34
C GLY A 292 29.72 -12.09 -4.01
N GLU A 293 29.65 -10.82 -3.64
CA GLU A 293 30.81 -9.98 -3.37
C GLU A 293 30.88 -9.57 -1.91
N ASN A 294 32.07 -9.11 -1.47
CA ASN A 294 32.30 -8.56 -0.13
C ASN A 294 31.74 -9.44 1.00
N ARG A 295 31.79 -10.77 0.84
CA ARG A 295 31.31 -11.72 1.84
C ARG A 295 32.08 -11.57 3.14
N LYS A 296 31.37 -11.53 4.25
CA LYS A 296 31.91 -11.58 5.62
C LYS A 296 31.28 -12.74 6.37
N GLY A 297 32.08 -13.39 7.21
CA GLY A 297 31.67 -14.54 8.02
C GLY A 297 31.53 -15.83 7.22
N GLU A 298 30.84 -16.80 7.81
CA GLU A 298 30.64 -18.13 7.24
C GLU A 298 29.33 -18.22 6.46
N GLY A 299 29.29 -19.11 5.46
CA GLY A 299 28.06 -19.39 4.71
C GLY A 299 27.17 -20.34 5.49
N GLU A 300 25.97 -19.88 5.82
CA GLU A 300 24.93 -20.67 6.47
C GLU A 300 23.79 -20.96 5.48
N LYS A 301 23.28 -22.19 5.55
CA LYS A 301 22.11 -22.57 4.75
C LYS A 301 20.87 -21.91 5.32
N THR A 302 20.23 -21.00 4.57
CA THR A 302 19.03 -20.30 5.01
C THR A 302 17.87 -20.58 4.06
N GLY A 303 16.77 -21.07 4.61
CA GLY A 303 15.54 -21.31 3.85
C GLY A 303 14.69 -20.05 3.72
N PHE A 304 14.15 -19.79 2.53
CA PHE A 304 13.21 -18.69 2.32
C PHE A 304 12.00 -19.13 1.47
N ASN A 305 10.88 -18.44 1.68
CA ASN A 305 9.78 -18.49 0.74
C ASN A 305 10.08 -17.54 -0.42
N LEU A 306 10.17 -18.06 -1.64
CA LEU A 306 10.56 -17.30 -2.84
C LEU A 306 9.61 -16.12 -3.15
N LYS A 307 8.32 -16.23 -2.81
CA LYS A 307 7.38 -15.13 -3.00
C LYS A 307 7.67 -13.95 -2.07
N TYR A 308 8.08 -14.25 -0.84
CA TYR A 308 8.47 -13.23 0.11
C TYR A 308 9.83 -12.63 -0.22
N LEU A 309 10.79 -13.48 -0.59
CA LEU A 309 12.12 -13.02 -1.01
C LEU A 309 12.01 -12.08 -2.22
N GLU A 310 11.26 -12.48 -3.26
CA GLU A 310 11.02 -11.65 -4.43
C GLU A 310 10.39 -10.29 -4.05
N LYS A 311 9.40 -10.30 -3.15
CA LYS A 311 8.75 -9.10 -2.67
C LYS A 311 9.73 -8.15 -1.98
N VAL A 312 10.58 -8.68 -1.12
CA VAL A 312 11.62 -7.90 -0.42
C VAL A 312 12.60 -7.31 -1.44
N ILE A 313 13.19 -8.14 -2.31
CA ILE A 313 14.18 -7.70 -3.30
C ILE A 313 13.59 -6.64 -4.25
N LYS A 314 12.36 -6.82 -4.75
CA LYS A 314 11.67 -5.82 -5.60
C LYS A 314 11.45 -4.49 -4.92
N SER A 315 11.30 -4.47 -3.60
CA SER A 315 10.99 -3.25 -2.84
C SER A 315 12.22 -2.35 -2.59
N ILE A 316 13.41 -2.83 -2.85
CA ILE A 316 14.68 -2.12 -2.69
C ILE A 316 14.96 -1.35 -3.98
N ASN A 317 15.33 -0.07 -3.89
CA ASN A 317 15.61 0.76 -5.08
C ASN A 317 17.02 0.53 -5.62
N SER A 318 18.00 0.29 -4.74
CA SER A 318 19.40 0.08 -5.09
C SER A 318 19.60 -1.06 -6.09
N GLU A 319 20.53 -0.89 -7.02
CA GLU A 319 21.00 -1.96 -7.91
C GLU A 319 21.80 -3.04 -7.17
N ARG A 320 22.46 -2.64 -6.08
CA ARG A 320 23.23 -3.53 -5.20
C ARG A 320 22.52 -3.70 -3.87
N ILE A 321 22.44 -4.95 -3.40
CA ILE A 321 21.79 -5.34 -2.15
C ILE A 321 22.78 -6.06 -1.28
N ARG A 322 22.77 -5.78 0.02
CA ARG A 322 23.47 -6.54 1.05
C ARG A 322 22.48 -7.42 1.78
N TRP A 323 22.73 -8.74 1.75
CA TRP A 323 22.07 -9.71 2.60
C TRP A 323 22.90 -9.91 3.86
N GLU A 324 22.31 -9.64 5.01
CA GLU A 324 22.89 -9.84 6.35
C GLU A 324 22.14 -10.98 7.03
N TYR A 325 22.86 -11.98 7.51
CA TYR A 325 22.28 -13.20 8.03
C TYR A 325 23.04 -13.73 9.25
N GLY A 326 22.35 -14.56 10.04
CA GLY A 326 22.90 -15.25 11.19
C GLY A 326 22.68 -16.75 11.06
N LYS A 327 22.22 -17.39 12.15
CA LYS A 327 21.86 -18.81 12.12
C LYS A 327 20.66 -19.08 11.22
N PRO A 328 20.46 -20.32 10.72
CA PRO A 328 19.42 -20.67 9.76
C PRO A 328 17.99 -20.32 10.18
N ILE A 329 17.72 -20.20 11.49
CA ILE A 329 16.39 -19.88 12.05
C ILE A 329 16.23 -18.41 12.41
N GLU A 330 17.27 -17.60 12.27
CA GLU A 330 17.23 -16.19 12.60
C GLU A 330 16.80 -15.34 11.40
N ALA A 331 16.08 -14.26 11.67
CA ALA A 331 15.71 -13.31 10.64
C ALA A 331 16.91 -12.78 9.87
N SER A 332 16.77 -12.64 8.57
CA SER A 332 17.74 -12.03 7.67
C SER A 332 17.34 -10.61 7.31
N TYR A 333 18.32 -9.75 7.04
CA TYR A 333 18.11 -8.38 6.59
C TYR A 333 18.59 -8.21 5.16
N PHE A 334 17.83 -7.44 4.39
CA PHE A 334 18.15 -7.05 3.02
C PHE A 334 18.17 -5.53 2.93
N ARG A 335 19.34 -4.96 2.72
CA ARG A 335 19.55 -3.51 2.69
C ARG A 335 20.05 -3.08 1.31
N GLY A 336 19.43 -2.04 0.76
CA GLY A 336 19.96 -1.37 -0.41
C GLY A 336 21.24 -0.62 -0.07
N MET A 337 22.14 -0.50 -1.05
CA MET A 337 23.46 0.10 -0.86
C MET A 337 23.57 1.54 -1.37
N SER A 338 22.50 2.10 -1.91
CA SER A 338 22.45 3.52 -2.33
C SER A 338 21.80 4.39 -1.26
N ASP A 339 22.02 5.71 -1.39
CA ASP A 339 21.40 6.70 -0.52
C ASP A 339 19.86 6.72 -0.61
N GLU A 340 19.29 6.24 -1.71
CA GLU A 340 17.83 6.12 -1.88
C GLU A 340 17.19 5.14 -0.90
N ASP A 341 17.95 4.16 -0.43
CA ASP A 341 17.51 3.18 0.56
C ASP A 341 18.04 3.48 1.97
N ALA A 342 18.65 4.64 2.17
CA ALA A 342 19.10 5.07 3.49
C ALA A 342 17.91 5.15 4.46
N GLY A 343 18.06 4.55 5.65
CA GLY A 343 16.99 4.48 6.65
C GLY A 343 15.92 3.41 6.37
N ILE A 344 16.11 2.56 5.33
CA ILE A 344 15.20 1.46 5.03
C ILE A 344 15.80 0.14 5.53
N THR A 345 15.04 -0.57 6.33
CA THR A 345 15.35 -1.94 6.77
C THR A 345 14.28 -2.90 6.29
N ASN A 346 14.69 -3.94 5.56
CA ASN A 346 13.81 -5.03 5.18
C ASN A 346 14.27 -6.30 5.91
N LEU A 347 13.36 -6.93 6.60
CA LEU A 347 13.57 -8.19 7.32
C LEU A 347 12.73 -9.29 6.70
N LEU A 348 13.30 -10.47 6.57
CA LEU A 348 12.61 -11.68 6.12
C LEU A 348 12.90 -12.82 7.09
N MET A 349 11.83 -13.43 7.60
CA MET A 349 11.91 -14.61 8.42
C MET A 349 12.26 -15.84 7.58
N PRO A 350 13.19 -16.67 8.02
CA PRO A 350 13.50 -17.91 7.33
C PRO A 350 12.36 -18.93 7.48
N VAL A 351 12.31 -19.86 6.55
CA VAL A 351 11.48 -21.06 6.66
C VAL A 351 12.37 -22.27 7.03
N ARG A 352 11.82 -23.21 7.77
CA ARG A 352 12.55 -24.44 8.10
C ARG A 352 12.82 -25.22 6.82
N LEU A 353 14.05 -25.66 6.66
CA LEU A 353 14.46 -26.64 5.65
C LEU A 353 14.11 -28.03 6.19
N GLU A 354 13.61 -28.90 5.34
CA GLU A 354 13.52 -30.33 5.64
C GLU A 354 14.91 -30.92 5.56
N GLU A 355 15.26 -31.79 6.51
CA GLU A 355 16.53 -32.55 6.55
C GLU A 355 16.55 -33.63 5.47
#